data_d11587313df6f6f19cdf6d67f23ba91d
#
_entry.id   d11587313df6f6f19cdf6d67f23ba91d
#
_cell.length_a   1.000
_cell.length_b   1.000
_cell.length_c   1.000
_cell.angle_alpha   90.00
_cell.angle_beta   90.00
_cell.angle_gamma   90.00
#
_symmetry.space_group_name_H-M   'P 1'
#
loop_
_entity.id
_entity.type
_entity.pdbx_description
1 polymer ?
#
loop_
_entity_poly.entity_id
_entity_poly.type
_entity_poly.pdbx_seq_one_letter_code
_entity_poly.pdbx_strand_id
1 'polypeptide(L)'
;MRALVVPADVAREESVRELFDETQRAYGRLDVLFNNAGRGAPAVPIEELPVETWRDVVDTNLTGMFLCAQAAIRLMKAQQPQGGRIINNGSISAHAPRPFSIAYTATKHAVTGLTKSISLDCRPYGIACGQIDIGNAATEMTERMAAGILQADGSTRQEPRMDVAHVAHAVAEMARLPLDTNVQFMTIMATNMPFVGRG
;
A
#
# COMPACT_ATOMS: atom_id res chain seq x y z
N MET A 1 -19.57 -14.02 -9.93
CA MET A 1 -18.35 -13.83 -9.08
C MET A 1 -18.77 -14.02 -7.63
N ARG A 2 -18.04 -14.81 -6.84
CA ARG A 2 -18.33 -15.01 -5.40
C ARG A 2 -17.44 -14.07 -4.60
N ALA A 3 -18.00 -13.23 -3.72
CA ALA A 3 -17.29 -12.37 -2.82
C ALA A 3 -17.54 -12.80 -1.36
N LEU A 4 -16.52 -12.65 -0.51
CA LEU A 4 -16.59 -12.85 0.93
C LEU A 4 -16.11 -11.56 1.59
N VAL A 5 -16.91 -11.02 2.52
CA VAL A 5 -16.55 -9.86 3.33
C VAL A 5 -16.14 -10.35 4.71
N VAL A 6 -14.90 -10.08 5.10
CA VAL A 6 -14.35 -10.40 6.42
C VAL A 6 -13.84 -9.09 7.03
N PRO A 7 -14.55 -8.51 8.01
CA PRO A 7 -14.06 -7.34 8.73
C PRO A 7 -12.76 -7.68 9.47
N ALA A 8 -11.72 -6.89 9.26
CA ALA A 8 -10.43 -7.15 9.88
C ALA A 8 -9.68 -5.85 10.21
N ASP A 9 -8.98 -5.84 11.33
CA ASP A 9 -8.00 -4.83 11.69
C ASP A 9 -6.60 -5.40 11.39
N VAL A 10 -5.97 -4.88 10.33
CA VAL A 10 -4.66 -5.36 9.89
C VAL A 10 -3.53 -5.07 10.90
N ALA A 11 -3.72 -4.13 11.82
CA ALA A 11 -2.77 -3.84 12.89
C ALA A 11 -2.74 -4.94 13.98
N ARG A 12 -3.69 -5.89 13.97
CA ARG A 12 -3.81 -6.96 14.96
C ARG A 12 -3.54 -8.33 14.33
N GLU A 13 -2.50 -8.98 14.81
CA GLU A 13 -2.08 -10.31 14.31
C GLU A 13 -3.22 -11.33 14.32
N GLU A 14 -4.02 -11.38 15.40
CA GLU A 14 -5.14 -12.29 15.51
C GLU A 14 -6.21 -12.05 14.44
N SER A 15 -6.55 -10.78 14.20
CA SER A 15 -7.52 -10.39 13.16
C SER A 15 -7.02 -10.73 11.75
N VAL A 16 -5.74 -10.56 11.50
CA VAL A 16 -5.11 -10.99 10.23
C VAL A 16 -5.16 -12.51 10.09
N ARG A 17 -4.84 -13.26 11.15
CA ARG A 17 -4.93 -14.73 11.12
C ARG A 17 -6.35 -15.18 10.76
N GLU A 18 -7.37 -14.65 11.43
CA GLU A 18 -8.78 -14.96 11.15
C GLU A 18 -9.17 -14.65 9.70
N LEU A 19 -8.75 -13.50 9.17
CA LEU A 19 -8.99 -13.11 7.77
C LEU A 19 -8.45 -14.15 6.78
N PHE A 20 -7.22 -14.61 6.99
CA PHE A 20 -6.59 -15.57 6.09
C PHE A 20 -7.13 -16.99 6.28
N ASP A 21 -7.52 -17.40 7.49
CA ASP A 21 -8.18 -18.66 7.77
C ASP A 21 -9.57 -18.71 7.07
N GLU A 22 -10.35 -17.64 7.13
CA GLU A 22 -11.62 -17.52 6.40
C GLU A 22 -11.41 -17.57 4.88
N THR A 23 -10.38 -16.89 4.38
CA THR A 23 -10.04 -16.92 2.96
C THR A 23 -9.71 -18.34 2.51
N GLN A 24 -8.88 -19.05 3.26
CA GLN A 24 -8.52 -20.44 2.95
C GLN A 24 -9.72 -21.38 3.03
N ARG A 25 -10.58 -21.21 4.03
CA ARG A 25 -11.80 -22.02 4.19
C ARG A 25 -12.78 -21.81 3.04
N ALA A 26 -12.92 -20.57 2.57
CA ALA A 26 -13.89 -20.21 1.54
C ALA A 26 -13.44 -20.56 0.12
N TYR A 27 -12.14 -20.41 -0.18
CA TYR A 27 -11.59 -20.50 -1.53
C TYR A 27 -10.51 -21.56 -1.71
N GLY A 28 -9.92 -22.08 -0.64
CA GLY A 28 -8.89 -23.11 -0.67
C GLY A 28 -7.51 -22.61 -1.08
N ARG A 29 -7.38 -21.39 -1.59
CA ARG A 29 -6.14 -20.79 -2.08
C ARG A 29 -6.16 -19.27 -2.08
N LEU A 30 -4.99 -18.65 -2.25
CA LEU A 30 -4.82 -17.23 -2.43
C LEU A 30 -3.88 -16.97 -3.62
N ASP A 31 -4.37 -16.38 -4.70
CA ASP A 31 -3.59 -16.10 -5.89
C ASP A 31 -3.01 -14.68 -5.88
N VAL A 32 -3.75 -13.71 -5.34
CA VAL A 32 -3.33 -12.30 -5.29
C VAL A 32 -3.66 -11.70 -3.93
N LEU A 33 -2.69 -11.04 -3.31
CA LEU A 33 -2.88 -10.14 -2.19
C LEU A 33 -2.65 -8.70 -2.65
N PHE A 34 -3.63 -7.82 -2.49
CA PHE A 34 -3.43 -6.37 -2.58
C PHE A 34 -3.44 -5.77 -1.18
N ASN A 35 -2.27 -5.43 -0.67
CA ASN A 35 -2.08 -4.75 0.61
C ASN A 35 -2.44 -3.27 0.46
N ASN A 36 -3.71 -2.94 0.69
CA ASN A 36 -4.24 -1.60 0.46
C ASN A 36 -4.55 -0.84 1.75
N ALA A 37 -4.74 -1.52 2.87
CA ALA A 37 -5.05 -0.87 4.14
C ALA A 37 -3.99 0.19 4.49
N GLY A 38 -4.44 1.38 4.89
CA GLY A 38 -3.54 2.46 5.23
C GLY A 38 -4.28 3.69 5.77
N ARG A 39 -3.57 4.46 6.56
CA ARG A 39 -4.07 5.71 7.16
C ARG A 39 -3.03 6.81 7.09
N GLY A 40 -3.48 8.06 7.11
CA GLY A 40 -2.65 9.24 7.27
C GLY A 40 -2.52 9.67 8.73
N ALA A 41 -1.81 10.79 8.93
CA ALA A 41 -1.74 11.52 10.20
C ALA A 41 -2.14 12.98 9.97
N PRO A 42 -2.47 13.73 11.05
CA PRO A 42 -2.56 15.18 10.99
C PRO A 42 -1.24 15.79 10.48
N ALA A 43 -1.35 16.85 9.69
CA ALA A 43 -0.18 17.58 9.21
C ALA A 43 0.26 18.58 10.29
N VAL A 44 1.16 18.16 11.17
CA VAL A 44 1.73 18.93 12.28
C VAL A 44 3.25 18.83 12.29
N PRO A 45 3.99 19.79 12.88
CA PRO A 45 5.41 19.66 13.12
C PRO A 45 5.75 18.36 13.85
N ILE A 46 6.96 17.83 13.62
CA ILE A 46 7.36 16.52 14.16
C ILE A 46 7.31 16.49 15.69
N GLU A 47 7.68 17.57 16.35
CA GLU A 47 7.70 17.73 17.81
C GLU A 47 6.28 17.78 18.41
N GLU A 48 5.27 18.06 17.60
CA GLU A 48 3.88 18.14 18.02
C GLU A 48 3.08 16.85 17.69
N LEU A 49 3.67 15.92 16.92
CA LEU A 49 2.99 14.68 16.56
C LEU A 49 2.89 13.75 17.77
N PRO A 50 1.65 13.40 18.24
CA PRO A 50 1.51 12.44 19.33
C PRO A 50 2.13 11.08 18.98
N VAL A 51 2.83 10.47 19.94
CA VAL A 51 3.48 9.16 19.74
C VAL A 51 2.45 8.08 19.43
N GLU A 52 1.26 8.16 19.98
CA GLU A 52 0.13 7.25 19.68
C GLU A 52 -0.26 7.34 18.21
N THR A 53 -0.36 8.54 17.66
CA THR A 53 -0.66 8.74 16.22
C THR A 53 0.46 8.17 15.34
N TRP A 54 1.72 8.36 15.73
CA TRP A 54 2.85 7.72 15.05
C TRP A 54 2.71 6.20 15.05
N ARG A 55 2.44 5.58 16.21
CA ARG A 55 2.28 4.13 16.37
C ARG A 55 1.12 3.62 15.51
N ASP A 56 -0.02 4.26 15.56
CA ASP A 56 -1.20 3.91 14.77
C ASP A 56 -0.91 3.87 13.26
N VAL A 57 -0.12 4.84 12.76
CA VAL A 57 0.26 4.88 11.35
C VAL A 57 1.25 3.75 11.02
N VAL A 58 2.23 3.51 11.88
CA VAL A 58 3.20 2.41 11.71
C VAL A 58 2.49 1.06 11.76
N ASP A 59 1.61 0.86 12.74
CA ASP A 59 0.91 -0.40 12.94
C ASP A 59 -0.02 -0.73 11.76
N THR A 60 -0.73 0.26 11.22
CA THR A 60 -1.59 0.03 10.05
C THR A 60 -0.77 -0.10 8.76
N ASN A 61 0.10 0.88 8.46
CA ASN A 61 0.70 1.02 7.13
C ASN A 61 1.90 0.09 6.90
N LEU A 62 2.59 -0.30 7.97
CA LEU A 62 3.81 -1.11 7.88
C LEU A 62 3.64 -2.47 8.56
N THR A 63 3.34 -2.50 9.86
CA THR A 63 3.17 -3.77 10.60
C THR A 63 2.04 -4.59 10.00
N GLY A 64 0.90 -3.98 9.73
CA GLY A 64 -0.27 -4.65 9.12
C GLY A 64 0.03 -5.19 7.72
N MET A 65 0.76 -4.44 6.90
CA MET A 65 1.20 -4.91 5.59
C MET A 65 2.15 -6.11 5.72
N PHE A 66 3.07 -6.09 6.67
CA PHE A 66 3.96 -7.22 6.98
C PHE A 66 3.16 -8.44 7.41
N LEU A 67 2.22 -8.31 8.35
CA LEU A 67 1.40 -9.41 8.86
C LEU A 67 0.58 -10.06 7.74
N CYS A 68 -0.08 -9.25 6.90
CA CYS A 68 -0.82 -9.75 5.74
C CYS A 68 0.09 -10.43 4.72
N ALA A 69 1.25 -9.86 4.42
CA ALA A 69 2.22 -10.48 3.53
C ALA A 69 2.73 -11.82 4.09
N GLN A 70 3.04 -11.89 5.38
CA GLN A 70 3.49 -13.11 6.05
C GLN A 70 2.45 -14.22 5.96
N ALA A 71 1.18 -13.91 6.23
CA ALA A 71 0.07 -14.87 6.14
C ALA A 71 -0.14 -15.32 4.70
N ALA A 72 -0.13 -14.41 3.73
CA ALA A 72 -0.25 -14.73 2.30
C ALA A 72 0.88 -15.64 1.82
N ILE A 73 2.12 -15.34 2.20
CA ILE A 73 3.29 -16.15 1.81
C ILE A 73 3.16 -17.58 2.35
N ARG A 74 2.68 -17.76 3.58
CA ARG A 74 2.43 -19.12 4.14
C ARG A 74 1.44 -19.89 3.28
N LEU A 75 0.31 -19.29 2.89
CA LEU A 75 -0.68 -19.92 2.02
C LEU A 75 -0.13 -20.20 0.63
N MET A 76 0.50 -19.21 -0.02
CA MET A 76 1.04 -19.31 -1.37
C MET A 76 2.16 -20.37 -1.49
N LYS A 77 2.90 -20.62 -0.41
CA LYS A 77 3.89 -21.69 -0.34
C LYS A 77 3.27 -23.07 -0.18
N ALA A 78 2.16 -23.19 0.57
CA ALA A 78 1.53 -24.46 0.91
C ALA A 78 0.55 -24.94 -0.17
N GLN A 79 -0.03 -24.03 -0.97
CA GLN A 79 -1.05 -24.35 -1.98
C GLN A 79 -0.47 -25.06 -3.21
N GLN A 80 -1.38 -25.73 -3.97
CA GLN A 80 -1.03 -26.35 -5.26
C GLN A 80 -1.99 -25.81 -6.35
N PRO A 81 -1.45 -25.32 -7.51
CA PRO A 81 -0.04 -25.03 -7.74
C PRO A 81 0.50 -23.98 -6.77
N GLN A 82 1.78 -24.12 -6.41
CA GLN A 82 2.50 -23.16 -5.55
C GLN A 82 2.67 -21.83 -6.25
N GLY A 83 2.73 -20.73 -5.49
CA GLY A 83 2.98 -19.37 -6.00
C GLY A 83 1.80 -18.44 -5.83
N GLY A 84 2.00 -17.21 -6.25
CA GLY A 84 1.01 -16.13 -6.15
C GLY A 84 1.63 -14.75 -6.34
N ARG A 85 0.85 -13.71 -6.12
CA ARG A 85 1.29 -12.33 -6.31
C ARG A 85 0.91 -11.45 -5.13
N ILE A 86 1.85 -10.65 -4.65
CA ILE A 86 1.65 -9.62 -3.63
C ILE A 86 1.85 -8.26 -4.28
N ILE A 87 0.89 -7.37 -4.13
CA ILE A 87 0.95 -5.99 -4.60
C ILE A 87 0.82 -5.10 -3.36
N ASN A 88 1.85 -4.33 -3.06
CA ASN A 88 1.85 -3.41 -1.94
C ASN A 88 1.44 -2.00 -2.40
N ASN A 89 0.48 -1.39 -1.71
CA ASN A 89 0.10 0.00 -1.94
C ASN A 89 1.14 0.93 -1.31
N GLY A 90 2.03 1.43 -2.17
CA GLY A 90 3.00 2.46 -1.84
C GLY A 90 2.40 3.88 -1.88
N SER A 91 3.22 4.82 -2.26
CA SER A 91 2.86 6.22 -2.49
C SER A 91 4.01 6.94 -3.13
N ILE A 92 3.75 8.03 -3.85
CA ILE A 92 4.82 8.98 -4.22
C ILE A 92 5.56 9.54 -3.00
N SER A 93 4.96 9.47 -1.80
CA SER A 93 5.62 9.78 -0.52
C SER A 93 6.72 8.78 -0.14
N ALA A 94 6.86 7.66 -0.87
CA ALA A 94 8.02 6.76 -0.76
C ALA A 94 9.27 7.34 -1.47
N HIS A 95 9.13 8.45 -2.21
CA HIS A 95 10.20 9.08 -2.97
C HIS A 95 10.45 10.52 -2.52
N ALA A 96 9.38 11.29 -2.28
CA ALA A 96 9.46 12.69 -1.88
C ALA A 96 8.42 13.01 -0.80
N PRO A 97 8.84 13.56 0.36
CA PRO A 97 7.91 13.90 1.44
C PRO A 97 7.05 15.12 1.07
N ARG A 98 5.93 15.26 1.79
CA ARG A 98 5.22 16.52 1.91
C ARG A 98 5.56 17.17 3.26
N PRO A 99 5.40 18.50 3.40
CA PRO A 99 5.51 19.11 4.72
C PRO A 99 4.60 18.42 5.73
N PHE A 100 5.09 18.25 6.97
CA PHE A 100 4.35 17.69 8.10
C PHE A 100 3.75 16.29 7.85
N SER A 101 4.44 15.43 7.11
CA SER A 101 3.96 14.09 6.79
C SER A 101 4.86 12.95 7.31
N ILE A 102 5.60 13.19 8.41
CA ILE A 102 6.67 12.31 8.88
C ILE A 102 6.23 10.85 9.03
N ALA A 103 5.13 10.56 9.73
CA ALA A 103 4.68 9.20 9.99
C ALA A 103 4.31 8.47 8.70
N TYR A 104 3.53 9.12 7.83
CA TYR A 104 3.14 8.56 6.55
C TYR A 104 4.34 8.34 5.62
N THR A 105 5.20 9.37 5.50
CA THR A 105 6.41 9.31 4.66
C THR A 105 7.34 8.20 5.10
N ALA A 106 7.63 8.08 6.41
CA ALA A 106 8.50 7.04 6.94
C ALA A 106 7.96 5.64 6.63
N THR A 107 6.64 5.41 6.85
CA THR A 107 6.04 4.11 6.55
C THR A 107 6.07 3.77 5.06
N LYS A 108 5.83 4.75 4.17
CA LYS A 108 5.84 4.50 2.72
C LYS A 108 7.26 4.25 2.17
N HIS A 109 8.31 4.87 2.76
CA HIS A 109 9.69 4.49 2.47
C HIS A 109 10.00 3.06 2.95
N ALA A 110 9.54 2.69 4.15
CA ALA A 110 9.74 1.34 4.69
C ALA A 110 9.04 0.26 3.86
N VAL A 111 7.85 0.54 3.30
CA VAL A 111 7.12 -0.34 2.37
C VAL A 111 7.99 -0.69 1.15
N THR A 112 8.78 0.26 0.65
CA THR A 112 9.71 -0.01 -0.46
C THR A 112 10.77 -1.07 -0.09
N GLY A 113 11.32 -0.98 1.13
CA GLY A 113 12.23 -2.00 1.66
C GLY A 113 11.56 -3.37 1.81
N LEU A 114 10.36 -3.39 2.40
CA LEU A 114 9.55 -4.60 2.56
C LEU A 114 9.26 -5.27 1.22
N THR A 115 8.84 -4.50 0.21
CA THR A 115 8.56 -5.01 -1.15
C THR A 115 9.80 -5.66 -1.77
N LYS A 116 10.97 -5.01 -1.67
CA LYS A 116 12.23 -5.55 -2.21
C LYS A 116 12.62 -6.85 -1.52
N SER A 117 12.52 -6.91 -0.18
CA SER A 117 12.86 -8.11 0.59
C SER A 117 11.94 -9.28 0.24
N ILE A 118 10.61 -9.07 0.20
CA ILE A 118 9.65 -10.11 -0.19
C ILE A 118 9.93 -10.59 -1.62
N SER A 119 10.18 -9.66 -2.56
CA SER A 119 10.49 -10.01 -3.95
C SER A 119 11.75 -10.87 -4.09
N LEU A 120 12.75 -10.66 -3.23
CA LEU A 120 13.96 -11.46 -3.20
C LEU A 120 13.72 -12.84 -2.57
N ASP A 121 13.17 -12.86 -1.36
CA ASP A 121 13.07 -14.05 -0.52
C ASP A 121 12.04 -15.06 -1.04
N CYS A 122 11.05 -14.60 -1.79
CA CYS A 122 9.94 -15.43 -2.25
C CYS A 122 10.08 -15.95 -3.69
N ARG A 123 11.13 -15.59 -4.43
CA ARG A 123 11.41 -16.08 -5.79
C ARG A 123 11.43 -17.60 -5.93
N PRO A 124 12.07 -18.37 -5.01
CA PRO A 124 12.11 -19.84 -5.13
C PRO A 124 10.74 -20.51 -5.06
N TYR A 125 9.70 -19.78 -4.61
CA TYR A 125 8.36 -20.30 -4.42
C TYR A 125 7.38 -19.83 -5.50
N GLY A 126 7.85 -19.15 -6.55
CA GLY A 126 6.99 -18.60 -7.59
C GLY A 126 6.06 -17.48 -7.07
N ILE A 127 6.46 -16.73 -6.02
CA ILE A 127 5.69 -15.62 -5.47
C ILE A 127 6.30 -14.32 -5.97
N ALA A 128 5.55 -13.59 -6.78
CA ALA A 128 5.92 -12.27 -7.26
C ALA A 128 5.50 -11.19 -6.25
N CYS A 129 6.35 -10.20 -6.00
CA CYS A 129 6.00 -9.05 -5.16
C CYS A 129 6.36 -7.75 -5.87
N GLY A 130 5.40 -6.84 -5.95
CA GLY A 130 5.55 -5.51 -6.53
C GLY A 130 4.88 -4.43 -5.69
N GLN A 131 5.13 -3.18 -6.05
CA GLN A 131 4.57 -2.00 -5.38
C GLN A 131 3.97 -1.05 -6.40
N ILE A 132 2.81 -0.49 -6.07
CA ILE A 132 2.22 0.61 -6.82
C ILE A 132 2.28 1.89 -5.99
N ASP A 133 2.99 2.91 -6.50
CA ASP A 133 3.13 4.22 -5.86
C ASP A 133 2.08 5.17 -6.44
N ILE A 134 1.10 5.52 -5.60
CA ILE A 134 -0.07 6.28 -6.02
C ILE A 134 0.09 7.74 -5.62
N GLY A 135 -0.17 8.65 -6.57
CA GLY A 135 -0.21 10.09 -6.34
C GLY A 135 -1.58 10.70 -6.62
N ASN A 136 -2.21 11.26 -5.59
CA ASN A 136 -3.45 12.03 -5.64
C ASN A 136 -4.63 11.34 -6.36
N ALA A 137 -4.94 10.10 -6.03
CA ALA A 137 -6.23 9.49 -6.43
C ALA A 137 -7.40 10.13 -5.63
N ALA A 138 -8.53 10.33 -6.28
CA ALA A 138 -9.71 10.97 -5.68
C ALA A 138 -10.40 10.02 -4.69
N THR A 139 -10.05 10.14 -3.41
CA THR A 139 -10.58 9.39 -2.27
C THR A 139 -10.80 10.36 -1.10
N GLU A 140 -11.49 9.93 -0.05
CA GLU A 140 -11.65 10.72 1.18
C GLU A 140 -10.30 11.20 1.75
N MET A 141 -9.29 10.33 1.76
CA MET A 141 -7.94 10.66 2.24
C MET A 141 -7.33 11.86 1.51
N THR A 142 -7.70 12.09 0.25
CA THR A 142 -7.13 13.14 -0.62
C THR A 142 -8.07 14.34 -0.83
N GLU A 143 -9.20 14.42 -0.15
CA GLU A 143 -10.12 15.56 -0.29
C GLU A 143 -9.45 16.91 0.04
N ARG A 144 -8.61 16.91 1.08
CA ARG A 144 -7.80 18.08 1.45
C ARG A 144 -6.91 18.61 0.31
N MET A 145 -6.54 17.78 -0.67
CA MET A 145 -5.71 18.19 -1.80
C MET A 145 -6.47 19.08 -2.77
N ALA A 146 -7.77 18.85 -2.93
CA ALA A 146 -8.63 19.73 -3.72
C ALA A 146 -8.94 21.06 -3.00
N ALA A 147 -8.99 21.06 -1.67
CA ALA A 147 -9.21 22.27 -0.88
C ALA A 147 -7.95 23.15 -0.79
N GLY A 148 -6.78 22.56 -0.84
CA GLY A 148 -5.47 23.18 -0.75
C GLY A 148 -4.57 22.51 0.28
N ILE A 149 -3.33 22.29 -0.10
CA ILE A 149 -2.32 21.64 0.73
C ILE A 149 -1.03 22.43 0.73
N LEU A 150 -0.34 22.43 1.88
CA LEU A 150 0.93 23.11 2.06
C LEU A 150 2.00 22.53 1.12
N GLN A 151 2.69 23.41 0.43
CA GLN A 151 3.80 23.09 -0.46
C GLN A 151 5.14 23.27 0.24
N ALA A 152 6.22 22.76 -0.38
CA ALA A 152 7.58 22.87 0.17
C ALA A 152 8.06 24.34 0.29
N ASP A 153 7.55 25.24 -0.56
CA ASP A 153 7.84 26.68 -0.54
C ASP A 153 7.03 27.47 0.51
N GLY A 154 6.24 26.78 1.34
CA GLY A 154 5.36 27.39 2.35
C GLY A 154 4.03 27.92 1.80
N SER A 155 3.79 27.89 0.50
CA SER A 155 2.51 28.28 -0.09
C SER A 155 1.45 27.17 0.09
N THR A 156 0.18 27.54 0.04
CA THR A 156 -0.94 26.57 -0.02
C THR A 156 -1.50 26.57 -1.44
N ARG A 157 -1.57 25.38 -2.04
CA ARG A 157 -2.09 25.22 -3.42
C ARG A 157 -3.03 24.03 -3.50
N GLN A 158 -4.06 24.16 -4.34
CA GLN A 158 -4.88 23.04 -4.76
C GLN A 158 -4.05 22.11 -5.66
N GLU A 159 -4.21 20.79 -5.48
CA GLU A 159 -3.51 19.83 -6.31
C GLU A 159 -4.53 18.98 -7.09
N PRO A 160 -4.30 18.75 -8.38
CA PRO A 160 -5.11 17.84 -9.19
C PRO A 160 -5.16 16.45 -8.61
N ARG A 161 -6.31 15.79 -8.79
CA ARG A 161 -6.53 14.39 -8.44
C ARG A 161 -6.98 13.61 -9.68
N MET A 162 -6.59 12.35 -9.78
CA MET A 162 -7.07 11.43 -10.82
C MET A 162 -8.23 10.58 -10.31
N ASP A 163 -9.03 10.06 -11.23
CA ASP A 163 -10.08 9.09 -10.90
C ASP A 163 -9.44 7.81 -10.31
N VAL A 164 -9.99 7.34 -9.19
CA VAL A 164 -9.54 6.11 -8.52
C VAL A 164 -9.69 4.86 -9.40
N ALA A 165 -10.59 4.89 -10.39
CA ALA A 165 -10.76 3.82 -11.37
C ALA A 165 -9.47 3.52 -12.16
N HIS A 166 -8.64 4.54 -12.43
CA HIS A 166 -7.35 4.34 -13.09
C HIS A 166 -6.38 3.53 -12.22
N VAL A 167 -6.40 3.75 -10.90
CA VAL A 167 -5.61 2.95 -9.96
C VAL A 167 -6.11 1.51 -9.93
N ALA A 168 -7.42 1.30 -9.87
CA ALA A 168 -8.02 -0.03 -9.86
C ALA A 168 -7.65 -0.82 -11.14
N HIS A 169 -7.68 -0.18 -12.32
CA HIS A 169 -7.24 -0.79 -13.57
C HIS A 169 -5.76 -1.17 -13.53
N ALA A 170 -4.88 -0.28 -13.05
CA ALA A 170 -3.45 -0.55 -12.94
C ALA A 170 -3.16 -1.75 -12.01
N VAL A 171 -3.82 -1.82 -10.84
CA VAL A 171 -3.70 -2.96 -9.93
C VAL A 171 -4.20 -4.24 -10.58
N ALA A 172 -5.33 -4.19 -11.30
CA ALA A 172 -5.87 -5.35 -12.01
C ALA A 172 -4.91 -5.85 -13.11
N GLU A 173 -4.27 -4.96 -13.86
CA GLU A 173 -3.26 -5.34 -14.85
C GLU A 173 -2.01 -5.97 -14.18
N MET A 174 -1.51 -5.38 -13.08
CA MET A 174 -0.43 -6.02 -12.32
C MET A 174 -0.82 -7.43 -11.85
N ALA A 175 -2.08 -7.61 -11.40
CA ALA A 175 -2.57 -8.89 -10.89
C ALA A 175 -2.72 -9.96 -11.98
N ARG A 176 -3.01 -9.57 -13.23
CA ARG A 176 -3.22 -10.49 -14.38
C ARG A 176 -1.94 -11.02 -15.01
N LEU A 177 -0.80 -10.39 -14.77
CA LEU A 177 0.46 -10.85 -15.34
C LEU A 177 0.78 -12.29 -14.91
N PRO A 178 1.37 -13.10 -15.78
CA PRO A 178 1.86 -14.42 -15.39
C PRO A 178 2.94 -14.31 -14.31
N LEU A 179 3.15 -15.36 -13.51
CA LEU A 179 4.04 -15.29 -12.34
C LEU A 179 5.54 -15.24 -12.71
N ASP A 180 5.91 -15.51 -13.95
CA ASP A 180 7.26 -15.33 -14.48
C ASP A 180 7.60 -13.87 -14.78
N THR A 181 6.59 -12.98 -14.74
CA THR A 181 6.72 -11.55 -15.04
C THR A 181 6.21 -10.73 -13.85
N ASN A 182 6.95 -9.73 -13.43
CA ASN A 182 6.61 -8.88 -12.29
C ASN A 182 6.78 -7.40 -12.61
N VAL A 183 5.77 -6.58 -12.32
CA VAL A 183 5.93 -5.13 -12.19
C VAL A 183 6.48 -4.86 -10.80
N GLN A 184 7.79 -4.66 -10.70
CA GLN A 184 8.47 -4.46 -9.42
C GLN A 184 8.05 -3.14 -8.75
N PHE A 185 8.00 -2.06 -9.54
CA PHE A 185 7.52 -0.74 -9.12
C PHE A 185 6.73 -0.09 -10.25
N MET A 186 5.59 0.49 -9.89
CA MET A 186 4.77 1.31 -10.78
C MET A 186 4.41 2.61 -10.09
N THR A 187 4.61 3.75 -10.74
CA THR A 187 4.10 5.04 -10.26
C THR A 187 2.93 5.48 -11.14
N ILE A 188 1.78 5.75 -10.52
CA ILE A 188 0.59 6.29 -11.17
C ILE A 188 0.13 7.53 -10.41
N MET A 189 -0.08 8.64 -11.12
CA MET A 189 -0.39 9.91 -10.48
C MET A 189 -1.17 10.84 -11.40
N ALA A 190 -1.86 11.84 -10.82
CA ALA A 190 -2.48 12.89 -11.60
C ALA A 190 -1.39 13.67 -12.37
N THR A 191 -1.57 13.85 -13.68
CA THR A 191 -0.54 14.42 -14.58
C THR A 191 0.00 15.76 -14.10
N ASN A 192 -0.89 16.63 -13.63
CA ASN A 192 -0.52 18.01 -13.25
C ASN A 192 -0.25 18.20 -11.74
N MET A 193 -0.19 17.11 -10.96
CA MET A 193 0.20 17.22 -9.56
C MET A 193 1.71 17.48 -9.43
N PRO A 194 2.16 18.27 -8.44
CA PRO A 194 3.59 18.51 -8.25
C PRO A 194 4.27 17.25 -7.69
N PHE A 195 5.26 16.75 -8.40
CA PHE A 195 6.11 15.62 -7.98
C PHE A 195 7.52 15.81 -8.51
N VAL A 196 7.77 15.65 -9.84
CA VAL A 196 9.04 15.98 -10.47
C VAL A 196 9.18 17.50 -10.47
N GLY A 197 10.34 18.02 -10.05
CA GLY A 197 10.56 19.46 -9.92
C GLY A 197 9.93 20.09 -8.67
N ARG A 198 9.46 19.28 -7.72
CA ARG A 198 9.12 19.72 -6.38
C ARG A 198 10.43 19.94 -5.61
N GLY A 199 10.82 21.18 -5.43
CA GLY A 199 12.02 21.58 -4.71
C GLY A 199 11.83 22.93 -4.13
#